data_e98b89d4cf3d455000ae3125edf4e44e
#
_entry.id   e98b89d4cf3d455000ae3125edf4e44e
#
_cell.length_a   1.000
_cell.length_b   1.000
_cell.length_c   1.000
_cell.angle_alpha   90.00
_cell.angle_beta   90.00
_cell.angle_gamma   90.00
#
_symmetry.space_group_name_H-M   'P 1'
#
loop_
_entity.id
_entity.type
_entity.pdbx_description
1 polymer ?
#
loop_
_entity_poly.entity_id
_entity_poly.type
_entity_poly.pdbx_seq_one_letter_code
_entity_poly.pdbx_strand_id
1 'polypeptide(L)'
;MPGYISEIDYYGTSAEEFVEVAVPAGTDVSGYTLVFYQSDGTVYNTFGLGTYANTIAGQDVYVLDDTTPGFSNGDGMGNFYPDDAVALVDGSGTVLQFISWEGSTVSAVAGPAIGLTSTDAGLQTDSLQSDDGGSTYYAQGTANPGVIACYAPGTQIATPIGPRRVETLREGDLVSIEGGPAQPVKWVFNDVQRLDPRDQGSDPILIRPGALGPGRPASKLIVSAQHRILAGGQGQLAQAFDQEVFVPAKALLPLRGVGRYRALPVMHWVHLALSRHAVIFANDCLSESLFLGPMVLRGLSHRQRAALRQRFGPKPVGAALNGPLARPALSVGQSKRAMRQLSWAQHAQGAPNGPKGLSWVRGTRTPFGC
;
A
#
# COMPACT_ATOMS: atom_id res chain seq x y z
N MET A 1 -10.33 -19.55 12.72
CA MET A 1 -9.02 -20.10 12.38
C MET A 1 -8.02 -19.43 13.31
N PRO A 2 -6.95 -20.09 13.73
CA PRO A 2 -5.87 -19.43 14.47
C PRO A 2 -5.28 -18.30 13.62
N GLY A 3 -4.48 -17.42 14.22
CA GLY A 3 -3.75 -16.38 13.49
C GLY A 3 -2.77 -16.98 12.48
N TYR A 4 -2.45 -16.23 11.43
CA TYR A 4 -1.50 -16.65 10.39
C TYR A 4 -0.79 -15.44 9.78
N ILE A 5 0.37 -15.66 9.20
CA ILE A 5 1.09 -14.67 8.40
C ILE A 5 0.32 -14.52 7.08
N SER A 6 -0.24 -13.35 6.86
CA SER A 6 -1.10 -13.07 5.69
C SER A 6 -0.31 -12.53 4.51
N GLU A 7 0.75 -11.79 4.77
CA GLU A 7 1.64 -11.27 3.73
C GLU A 7 3.05 -11.09 4.28
N ILE A 8 4.06 -11.31 3.45
CA ILE A 8 5.46 -11.05 3.78
C ILE A 8 6.17 -10.47 2.57
N ASP A 9 6.91 -9.38 2.78
CA ASP A 9 7.92 -8.87 1.86
C ASP A 9 9.28 -9.05 2.51
N TYR A 10 10.07 -9.98 1.99
CA TYR A 10 11.39 -10.32 2.51
C TYR A 10 12.53 -9.83 1.60
N TYR A 11 12.20 -9.15 0.50
CA TYR A 11 13.19 -8.74 -0.48
C TYR A 11 13.09 -7.25 -0.78
N GLY A 12 14.05 -6.47 -0.31
CA GLY A 12 14.06 -5.05 -0.53
C GLY A 12 15.15 -4.35 0.27
N THR A 13 15.05 -3.05 0.36
CA THR A 13 15.79 -2.30 1.37
C THR A 13 15.04 -2.40 2.69
N SER A 14 15.74 -2.30 3.81
CA SER A 14 15.16 -2.35 5.17
C SER A 14 13.91 -1.46 5.40
N ALA A 15 13.61 -0.53 4.50
CA ALA A 15 12.44 0.34 4.54
C ALA A 15 11.24 -0.22 3.73
N GLU A 16 11.37 -1.38 3.11
CA GLU A 16 10.36 -2.01 2.26
C GLU A 16 9.90 -3.35 2.82
N GLU A 17 10.68 -3.95 3.69
CA GLU A 17 10.37 -5.24 4.33
C GLU A 17 9.24 -5.13 5.34
N PHE A 18 8.37 -6.12 5.37
CA PHE A 18 7.33 -6.23 6.38
C PHE A 18 6.83 -7.67 6.53
N VAL A 19 6.21 -7.94 7.69
CA VAL A 19 5.39 -9.13 7.94
C VAL A 19 4.01 -8.68 8.36
N GLU A 20 2.99 -9.14 7.66
CA GLU A 20 1.59 -8.94 8.02
C GLU A 20 1.01 -10.19 8.65
N VAL A 21 0.34 -10.03 9.79
CA VAL A 21 -0.33 -11.11 10.51
C VAL A 21 -1.81 -10.81 10.63
N ALA A 22 -2.64 -11.77 10.28
CA ALA A 22 -4.09 -11.72 10.47
C ALA A 22 -4.52 -12.67 11.59
N VAL A 23 -5.28 -12.16 12.56
CA VAL A 23 -5.88 -12.95 13.66
C VAL A 23 -7.39 -12.72 13.70
N PRO A 24 -8.22 -13.62 14.27
CA PRO A 24 -9.63 -13.35 14.47
C PRO A 24 -9.86 -12.06 15.24
N ALA A 25 -10.83 -11.23 14.82
CA ALA A 25 -11.10 -9.94 15.44
C ALA A 25 -11.43 -10.09 16.94
N GLY A 26 -10.80 -9.24 17.74
CA GLY A 26 -10.92 -9.28 19.20
C GLY A 26 -10.01 -10.31 19.88
N THR A 27 -9.08 -10.93 19.14
CA THR A 27 -8.06 -11.79 19.74
C THR A 27 -7.12 -10.94 20.61
N ASP A 28 -6.87 -11.36 21.84
CA ASP A 28 -5.80 -10.76 22.64
C ASP A 28 -4.44 -11.24 22.12
N VAL A 29 -3.73 -10.33 21.47
CA VAL A 29 -2.42 -10.59 20.85
C VAL A 29 -1.24 -10.12 21.70
N SER A 30 -1.46 -9.72 22.94
CA SER A 30 -0.41 -9.14 23.82
C SER A 30 0.76 -10.09 24.05
N GLY A 31 0.54 -11.42 23.92
CA GLY A 31 1.57 -12.44 24.04
C GLY A 31 2.04 -13.05 22.71
N TYR A 32 1.52 -12.58 21.57
CA TYR A 32 1.92 -13.10 20.27
C TYR A 32 3.28 -12.54 19.86
N THR A 33 4.09 -13.39 19.20
CA THR A 33 5.40 -12.99 18.69
C THR A 33 5.67 -13.53 17.30
N LEU A 34 6.46 -12.79 16.56
CA LEU A 34 7.15 -13.20 15.34
C LEU A 34 8.60 -13.50 15.70
N VAL A 35 9.01 -14.75 15.53
CA VAL A 35 10.35 -15.23 15.85
C VAL A 35 11.09 -15.55 14.56
N PHE A 36 12.21 -14.86 14.34
CA PHE A 36 13.00 -14.94 13.12
C PHE A 36 14.16 -15.90 13.30
N TYR A 37 14.35 -16.78 12.32
CA TYR A 37 15.35 -17.84 12.31
C TYR A 37 16.30 -17.66 11.14
N GLN A 38 17.59 -17.84 11.41
CA GLN A 38 18.60 -17.97 10.35
C GLN A 38 18.53 -19.35 9.69
N SER A 39 19.15 -19.50 8.55
CA SER A 39 19.20 -20.75 7.77
C SER A 39 19.76 -21.94 8.55
N ASP A 40 20.58 -21.70 9.59
CA ASP A 40 21.10 -22.72 10.49
C ASP A 40 20.11 -23.17 11.58
N GLY A 41 18.91 -22.57 11.62
CA GLY A 41 17.84 -22.86 12.58
C GLY A 41 17.98 -22.17 13.93
N THR A 42 18.95 -21.27 14.11
CA THR A 42 19.08 -20.45 15.32
C THR A 42 18.18 -19.22 15.27
N VAL A 43 17.67 -18.76 16.43
CA VAL A 43 16.90 -17.53 16.53
C VAL A 43 17.83 -16.33 16.51
N TYR A 44 17.57 -15.36 15.62
CA TYR A 44 18.32 -14.10 15.62
C TYR A 44 17.52 -12.89 16.09
N ASN A 45 16.17 -12.94 16.02
CA ASN A 45 15.34 -11.85 16.53
C ASN A 45 13.95 -12.32 16.94
N THR A 46 13.26 -11.52 17.78
CA THR A 46 11.88 -11.76 18.20
C THR A 46 11.17 -10.43 18.38
N PHE A 47 10.01 -10.27 17.76
CA PHE A 47 9.18 -9.08 17.86
C PHE A 47 7.75 -9.44 18.29
N GLY A 48 7.01 -8.47 18.83
CA GLY A 48 5.55 -8.53 18.84
C GLY A 48 4.98 -8.43 17.43
N LEU A 49 3.65 -8.49 17.29
CA LEU A 49 3.01 -8.46 15.96
C LEU A 49 3.15 -7.11 15.22
N GLY A 50 3.78 -6.11 15.82
CA GLY A 50 3.89 -4.79 15.22
C GLY A 50 2.66 -3.91 15.46
N THR A 51 2.35 -3.03 14.50
CA THR A 51 1.26 -2.06 14.63
C THR A 51 -0.05 -2.65 14.14
N TYR A 52 -1.13 -2.50 14.94
CA TYR A 52 -2.47 -2.78 14.47
C TYR A 52 -2.82 -1.88 13.29
N ALA A 53 -3.13 -2.48 12.15
CA ALA A 53 -3.46 -1.75 10.93
C ALA A 53 -4.97 -1.50 10.81
N ASN A 54 -5.79 -2.54 10.91
CA ASN A 54 -7.25 -2.43 10.82
C ASN A 54 -7.93 -3.78 11.14
N THR A 55 -9.26 -3.76 11.24
CA THR A 55 -10.06 -4.99 11.24
C THR A 55 -10.67 -5.20 9.87
N ILE A 56 -10.31 -6.28 9.21
CA ILE A 56 -10.81 -6.65 7.89
C ILE A 56 -11.43 -8.04 7.96
N ALA A 57 -12.71 -8.16 7.59
CA ALA A 57 -13.44 -9.44 7.49
C ALA A 57 -13.58 -10.24 8.77
N GLY A 58 -13.59 -9.60 9.91
CA GLY A 58 -13.58 -10.29 11.18
C GLY A 58 -12.21 -10.84 11.54
N GLN A 59 -11.15 -10.25 10.96
CA GLN A 59 -9.76 -10.46 11.34
C GLN A 59 -9.11 -9.11 11.67
N ASP A 60 -8.38 -9.04 12.76
CA ASP A 60 -7.51 -7.93 13.09
C ASP A 60 -6.16 -8.16 12.42
N VAL A 61 -5.69 -7.16 11.69
CA VAL A 61 -4.46 -7.20 10.90
C VAL A 61 -3.39 -6.36 11.60
N TYR A 62 -2.21 -6.94 11.75
CA TYR A 62 -1.03 -6.32 12.35
C TYR A 62 0.10 -6.31 11.35
N VAL A 63 0.86 -5.23 11.29
CA VAL A 63 2.02 -5.09 10.40
C VAL A 63 3.27 -4.79 11.21
N LEU A 64 4.26 -5.65 11.07
CA LEU A 64 5.62 -5.44 11.54
C LEU A 64 6.44 -4.92 10.36
N ASP A 65 6.94 -3.69 10.45
CA ASP A 65 7.68 -3.02 9.38
C ASP A 65 8.80 -2.12 9.95
N ASP A 66 9.43 -1.32 9.08
CA ASP A 66 10.50 -0.38 9.41
C ASP A 66 10.14 0.70 10.46
N THR A 67 8.88 0.85 10.80
CA THR A 67 8.44 1.72 11.90
C THR A 67 8.58 1.06 13.27
N THR A 68 8.79 -0.25 13.30
CA THR A 68 9.00 -1.01 14.54
C THR A 68 10.47 -0.89 14.99
N PRO A 69 10.73 -0.37 16.22
CA PRO A 69 12.09 -0.24 16.70
C PRO A 69 12.86 -1.57 16.68
N GLY A 70 14.01 -1.58 16.02
CA GLY A 70 14.89 -2.75 15.92
C GLY A 70 14.49 -3.76 14.83
N PHE A 71 13.39 -3.54 14.10
CA PHE A 71 13.06 -4.37 12.94
C PHE A 71 13.96 -4.03 11.74
N SER A 72 14.27 -2.76 11.55
CA SER A 72 15.29 -2.30 10.60
C SER A 72 16.56 -1.89 11.36
N ASN A 73 17.70 -2.45 11.00
CA ASN A 73 18.99 -2.11 11.58
C ASN A 73 19.73 -0.97 10.87
N GLY A 74 19.12 -0.39 9.80
CA GLY A 74 19.64 0.79 9.11
C GLY A 74 20.90 0.56 8.28
N ASP A 75 21.34 -0.68 8.11
CA ASP A 75 22.52 -1.05 7.32
C ASP A 75 22.23 -1.18 5.81
N GLY A 76 20.97 -1.07 5.42
CA GLY A 76 20.52 -1.18 4.02
C GLY A 76 20.49 -2.60 3.48
N MET A 77 20.70 -3.61 4.35
CA MET A 77 20.71 -5.03 3.96
C MET A 77 19.42 -5.77 4.31
N GLY A 78 18.48 -5.12 5.01
CA GLY A 78 17.23 -5.74 5.45
C GLY A 78 17.40 -6.66 6.66
N ASN A 79 16.26 -7.21 7.13
CA ASN A 79 16.26 -8.19 8.23
C ASN A 79 16.08 -9.61 7.74
N PHE A 80 15.82 -9.79 6.45
CA PHE A 80 15.59 -11.08 5.84
C PHE A 80 16.74 -11.45 4.90
N TYR A 81 17.14 -12.72 4.96
CA TYR A 81 18.04 -13.32 4.01
C TYR A 81 17.29 -14.38 3.20
N PRO A 82 17.75 -14.72 1.99
CA PRO A 82 17.05 -15.65 1.10
C PRO A 82 16.69 -17.01 1.70
N ASP A 83 17.42 -17.47 2.69
CA ASP A 83 17.31 -18.78 3.33
C ASP A 83 16.87 -18.70 4.80
N ASP A 84 16.30 -17.59 5.24
CA ASP A 84 15.75 -17.39 6.59
C ASP A 84 14.31 -17.91 6.71
N ALA A 85 13.79 -17.90 7.94
CA ALA A 85 12.42 -18.30 8.25
C ALA A 85 11.82 -17.47 9.38
N VAL A 86 10.49 -17.44 9.44
CA VAL A 86 9.74 -16.75 10.51
C VAL A 86 8.67 -17.68 11.08
N ALA A 87 8.59 -17.73 12.42
CA ALA A 87 7.51 -18.40 13.13
C ALA A 87 6.55 -17.39 13.77
N LEU A 88 5.24 -17.58 13.58
CA LEU A 88 4.19 -16.94 14.33
C LEU A 88 3.87 -17.79 15.55
N VAL A 89 3.98 -17.20 16.73
CA VAL A 89 3.79 -17.86 18.03
C VAL A 89 2.68 -17.15 18.79
N ASP A 90 1.73 -17.90 19.35
CA ASP A 90 0.66 -17.33 20.15
C ASP A 90 1.08 -17.04 21.60
N GLY A 91 0.19 -16.41 22.38
CA GLY A 91 0.43 -16.05 23.78
C GLY A 91 0.65 -17.25 24.73
N SER A 92 0.36 -18.48 24.30
CA SER A 92 0.66 -19.70 25.04
C SER A 92 2.03 -20.31 24.72
N GLY A 93 2.74 -19.75 23.73
CA GLY A 93 3.98 -20.28 23.20
C GLY A 93 3.79 -21.34 22.10
N THR A 94 2.56 -21.51 21.60
CA THR A 94 2.28 -22.44 20.50
C THR A 94 2.67 -21.83 19.17
N VAL A 95 3.45 -22.54 18.37
CA VAL A 95 3.77 -22.14 16.99
C VAL A 95 2.53 -22.39 16.12
N LEU A 96 1.93 -21.29 15.67
CA LEU A 96 0.77 -21.32 14.77
C LEU A 96 1.18 -21.55 13.33
N GLN A 97 2.35 -21.02 12.95
CA GLN A 97 2.90 -21.13 11.62
C GLN A 97 4.42 -20.97 11.65
N PHE A 98 5.13 -21.68 10.77
CA PHE A 98 6.57 -21.56 10.58
C PHE A 98 6.86 -21.65 9.09
N ILE A 99 7.26 -20.53 8.47
CA ILE A 99 7.47 -20.41 7.02
C ILE A 99 8.88 -19.93 6.70
N SER A 100 9.37 -20.34 5.56
CA SER A 100 10.58 -19.89 4.87
C SER A 100 10.24 -19.53 3.42
N TRP A 101 11.19 -19.17 2.61
CA TRP A 101 10.99 -18.71 1.24
C TRP A 101 12.18 -19.10 0.34
N GLU A 102 12.05 -18.78 -0.96
CA GLU A 102 13.06 -19.02 -2.02
C GLU A 102 13.44 -20.50 -2.23
N GLY A 103 12.50 -21.41 -2.00
CA GLY A 103 12.74 -22.85 -2.16
C GLY A 103 13.52 -23.48 -1.00
N SER A 104 13.73 -22.74 0.09
CA SER A 104 14.48 -23.18 1.28
C SER A 104 13.54 -23.67 2.37
N THR A 105 14.05 -24.55 3.24
CA THR A 105 13.38 -24.91 4.50
C THR A 105 14.38 -24.81 5.63
N VAL A 106 13.95 -24.32 6.78
CA VAL A 106 14.74 -24.15 7.99
C VAL A 106 14.26 -25.13 9.05
N SER A 107 15.18 -25.93 9.60
CA SER A 107 14.91 -26.79 10.77
C SER A 107 15.36 -26.08 12.04
N ALA A 108 14.40 -25.63 12.86
CA ALA A 108 14.72 -24.87 14.07
C ALA A 108 15.45 -25.72 15.11
N VAL A 109 16.61 -25.23 15.57
CA VAL A 109 17.43 -25.85 16.63
C VAL A 109 17.30 -25.11 17.96
N ALA A 110 16.59 -23.97 17.97
CA ALA A 110 16.37 -23.13 19.16
C ALA A 110 14.98 -22.48 19.12
N GLY A 111 14.61 -21.79 20.19
CA GLY A 111 13.38 -21.01 20.28
C GLY A 111 12.08 -21.82 20.26
N PRO A 112 10.91 -21.14 20.10
CA PRO A 112 9.61 -21.81 20.15
C PRO A 112 9.39 -22.88 19.08
N ALA A 113 10.00 -22.75 17.89
CA ALA A 113 9.85 -23.72 16.80
C ALA A 113 10.86 -24.87 16.86
N ILE A 114 11.59 -25.04 17.96
CA ILE A 114 12.60 -26.10 18.09
C ILE A 114 12.04 -27.47 17.69
N GLY A 115 12.76 -28.19 16.80
CA GLY A 115 12.35 -29.49 16.28
C GLY A 115 11.31 -29.44 15.16
N LEU A 116 10.80 -28.26 14.78
CA LEU A 116 9.97 -28.08 13.61
C LEU A 116 10.81 -27.71 12.38
N THR A 117 10.31 -28.05 11.21
CA THR A 117 10.83 -27.59 9.91
C THR A 117 9.83 -26.64 9.28
N SER A 118 10.30 -25.52 8.76
CA SER A 118 9.46 -24.53 8.10
C SER A 118 8.87 -25.08 6.80
N THR A 119 7.73 -24.48 6.40
CA THR A 119 7.16 -24.70 5.07
C THR A 119 7.66 -23.62 4.13
N ASP A 120 8.18 -24.00 2.96
CA ASP A 120 8.55 -23.04 1.93
C ASP A 120 7.31 -22.33 1.38
N ALA A 121 7.27 -21.02 1.51
CA ALA A 121 6.19 -20.16 1.03
C ALA A 121 6.38 -19.77 -0.46
N GLY A 122 7.55 -20.08 -1.04
CA GLY A 122 7.86 -19.82 -2.45
C GLY A 122 8.69 -18.56 -2.71
N LEU A 123 8.71 -18.15 -3.97
CA LEU A 123 9.44 -16.97 -4.47
C LEU A 123 8.49 -15.78 -4.57
N GLN A 124 8.89 -14.62 -4.05
CA GLN A 124 8.14 -13.38 -4.25
C GLN A 124 8.52 -12.68 -5.54
N THR A 125 7.64 -11.80 -6.03
CA THR A 125 7.94 -10.77 -7.04
C THR A 125 7.99 -9.39 -6.40
N ASP A 126 7.06 -9.11 -5.47
CA ASP A 126 7.00 -7.90 -4.65
C ASP A 126 6.67 -8.26 -3.18
N SER A 127 5.80 -9.26 -2.98
CA SER A 127 5.55 -9.92 -1.70
C SER A 127 5.02 -11.35 -1.90
N LEU A 128 4.99 -12.14 -0.83
CA LEU A 128 4.27 -13.42 -0.75
C LEU A 128 3.01 -13.23 0.06
N GLN A 129 1.89 -13.69 -0.46
CA GLN A 129 0.59 -13.52 0.17
C GLN A 129 -0.16 -14.84 0.30
N SER A 130 -0.91 -15.02 1.41
CA SER A 130 -1.79 -16.15 1.64
C SER A 130 -3.25 -15.74 1.70
N ASP A 131 -4.12 -16.46 0.97
CA ASP A 131 -5.58 -16.27 0.91
C ASP A 131 -6.38 -17.33 1.66
N ASP A 132 -5.71 -18.36 2.11
CA ASP A 132 -6.36 -19.56 2.66
C ASP A 132 -6.00 -19.82 4.13
N GLY A 133 -5.61 -18.76 4.84
CA GLY A 133 -5.29 -18.83 6.26
C GLY A 133 -3.87 -19.35 6.52
N GLY A 134 -2.93 -19.07 5.63
CA GLY A 134 -1.54 -19.45 5.75
C GLY A 134 -1.23 -20.86 5.25
N SER A 135 -2.16 -21.52 4.58
CA SER A 135 -1.97 -22.90 4.04
C SER A 135 -1.16 -22.89 2.76
N THR A 136 -1.34 -21.89 1.90
CA THR A 136 -0.55 -21.69 0.68
C THR A 136 -0.21 -20.21 0.48
N TYR A 137 0.91 -19.96 -0.20
CA TYR A 137 1.36 -18.62 -0.56
C TYR A 137 1.51 -18.49 -2.07
N TYR A 138 1.37 -17.27 -2.57
CA TYR A 138 1.62 -16.94 -3.97
C TYR A 138 2.34 -15.59 -4.08
N ALA A 139 3.17 -15.48 -5.11
CA ALA A 139 3.84 -14.23 -5.42
C ALA A 139 2.85 -13.15 -5.83
N GLN A 140 2.93 -11.99 -5.20
CA GLN A 140 2.12 -10.83 -5.51
C GLN A 140 2.96 -9.78 -6.23
N GLY A 141 2.45 -9.24 -7.34
CA GLY A 141 3.16 -8.23 -8.14
C GLY A 141 3.09 -6.81 -7.56
N THR A 142 2.50 -6.63 -6.37
CA THR A 142 2.47 -5.36 -5.64
C THR A 142 2.10 -5.61 -4.20
N ALA A 143 3.06 -5.44 -3.30
CA ALA A 143 2.84 -5.53 -1.86
C ALA A 143 1.84 -4.46 -1.39
N ASN A 144 0.86 -4.84 -0.57
CA ASN A 144 -0.22 -3.96 -0.15
C ASN A 144 -0.72 -4.22 1.28
N PRO A 145 0.15 -4.17 2.30
CA PRO A 145 -0.22 -4.47 3.68
C PRO A 145 -1.39 -3.60 4.16
N GLY A 146 -2.42 -4.26 4.66
CA GLY A 146 -3.45 -3.68 5.55
C GLY A 146 -4.46 -2.69 5.00
N VAL A 147 -4.62 -2.38 3.69
CA VAL A 147 -5.52 -1.28 3.25
C VAL A 147 -6.26 -1.53 1.94
N ILE A 148 -7.57 -1.26 1.97
CA ILE A 148 -8.47 -1.26 0.80
C ILE A 148 -8.56 0.15 0.19
N ALA A 149 -8.63 0.24 -1.16
CA ALA A 149 -8.82 1.50 -1.88
C ALA A 149 -10.19 2.13 -1.58
N CYS A 150 -10.21 3.35 -1.02
CA CYS A 150 -11.42 4.05 -0.57
C CYS A 150 -11.43 5.53 -0.95
N TYR A 151 -12.62 6.07 -1.16
CA TYR A 151 -12.90 7.50 -1.30
C TYR A 151 -13.62 8.03 -0.06
N ALA A 152 -13.28 9.25 0.36
CA ALA A 152 -14.10 9.96 1.34
C ALA A 152 -15.43 10.44 0.71
N PRO A 153 -16.54 10.52 1.48
CA PRO A 153 -17.80 11.09 1.02
C PRO A 153 -17.61 12.50 0.46
N GLY A 154 -18.44 12.86 -0.53
CA GLY A 154 -18.35 14.12 -1.25
C GLY A 154 -17.40 14.10 -2.45
N THR A 155 -16.63 13.03 -2.64
CA THR A 155 -15.81 12.85 -3.85
C THR A 155 -16.71 12.75 -5.08
N GLN A 156 -16.46 13.58 -6.09
CA GLN A 156 -17.22 13.61 -7.34
C GLN A 156 -16.64 12.58 -8.31
N ILE A 157 -17.40 11.55 -8.63
CA ILE A 157 -17.06 10.55 -9.63
C ILE A 157 -17.70 10.91 -10.96
N ALA A 158 -16.92 10.94 -12.03
CA ALA A 158 -17.43 11.24 -13.36
C ALA A 158 -18.39 10.15 -13.87
N THR A 159 -19.52 10.59 -14.38
CA THR A 159 -20.52 9.71 -15.01
C THR A 159 -20.92 10.28 -16.39
N PRO A 160 -21.52 9.50 -17.29
CA PRO A 160 -21.98 9.99 -18.59
C PRO A 160 -22.98 11.15 -18.52
N ILE A 161 -23.65 11.30 -17.39
CA ILE A 161 -24.65 12.35 -17.16
C ILE A 161 -24.15 13.48 -16.25
N GLY A 162 -22.83 13.55 -16.01
CA GLY A 162 -22.18 14.53 -15.15
C GLY A 162 -21.63 13.92 -13.86
N PRO A 163 -20.85 14.70 -13.09
CA PRO A 163 -20.24 14.23 -11.84
C PRO A 163 -21.31 13.90 -10.78
N ARG A 164 -21.11 12.81 -10.05
CA ARG A 164 -21.97 12.41 -8.93
C ARG A 164 -21.12 12.12 -7.69
N ARG A 165 -21.66 12.45 -6.51
CA ARG A 165 -21.00 12.12 -5.25
C ARG A 165 -20.90 10.60 -5.10
N VAL A 166 -19.72 10.10 -4.71
CA VAL A 166 -19.42 8.66 -4.60
C VAL A 166 -20.41 7.92 -3.70
N GLU A 167 -20.83 8.54 -2.59
CA GLU A 167 -21.79 7.96 -1.64
C GLU A 167 -23.23 7.87 -2.20
N THR A 168 -23.51 8.54 -3.32
CA THR A 168 -24.83 8.48 -3.99
C THR A 168 -24.90 7.43 -5.09
N LEU A 169 -23.77 6.88 -5.50
CA LEU A 169 -23.72 5.85 -6.53
C LEU A 169 -24.34 4.55 -6.02
N ARG A 170 -24.97 3.83 -6.95
CA ARG A 170 -25.65 2.55 -6.70
C ARG A 170 -25.22 1.52 -7.74
N GLU A 171 -25.43 0.25 -7.43
CA GLU A 171 -25.26 -0.84 -8.39
C GLU A 171 -26.09 -0.55 -9.65
N GLY A 172 -25.48 -0.70 -10.82
CA GLY A 172 -26.07 -0.39 -12.12
C GLY A 172 -25.78 1.02 -12.66
N ASP A 173 -25.43 2.00 -11.81
CA ASP A 173 -25.01 3.33 -12.26
C ASP A 173 -23.78 3.22 -13.18
N LEU A 174 -23.73 4.04 -14.24
CA LEU A 174 -22.60 4.08 -15.15
C LEU A 174 -21.54 5.07 -14.67
N VAL A 175 -20.29 4.64 -14.64
CA VAL A 175 -19.11 5.46 -14.32
C VAL A 175 -18.24 5.61 -15.55
N SER A 176 -17.85 6.84 -15.86
CA SER A 176 -16.92 7.15 -16.95
C SER A 176 -15.52 6.64 -16.58
N ILE A 177 -14.88 5.93 -17.49
CA ILE A 177 -13.53 5.41 -17.31
C ILE A 177 -12.58 6.07 -18.32
N GLU A 178 -11.31 6.11 -17.96
CA GLU A 178 -10.26 6.57 -18.85
C GLU A 178 -10.04 5.53 -19.97
N GLY A 179 -9.97 6.02 -21.24
CA GLY A 179 -9.65 5.20 -22.41
C GLY A 179 -10.69 4.18 -22.84
N GLY A 180 -11.96 4.30 -22.38
CA GLY A 180 -13.01 3.34 -22.74
C GLY A 180 -14.44 3.79 -22.51
N PRO A 181 -15.42 2.96 -22.89
CA PRO A 181 -16.82 3.22 -22.59
C PRO A 181 -17.10 3.15 -21.08
N ALA A 182 -18.09 3.90 -20.63
CA ALA A 182 -18.54 3.89 -19.24
C ALA A 182 -18.88 2.46 -18.79
N GLN A 183 -18.54 2.15 -17.53
CA GLN A 183 -18.78 0.83 -16.95
C GLN A 183 -19.83 0.88 -15.83
N PRO A 184 -20.66 -0.16 -15.69
CA PRO A 184 -21.61 -0.23 -14.60
C PRO A 184 -20.90 -0.51 -13.26
N VAL A 185 -21.36 0.19 -12.24
CA VAL A 185 -21.06 -0.15 -10.85
C VAL A 185 -21.62 -1.53 -10.55
N LYS A 186 -20.79 -2.42 -10.08
CA LYS A 186 -21.17 -3.78 -9.69
C LYS A 186 -21.30 -3.94 -8.19
N TRP A 187 -20.62 -3.08 -7.43
CA TRP A 187 -20.67 -3.13 -5.99
C TRP A 187 -20.25 -1.79 -5.38
N VAL A 188 -21.00 -1.36 -4.38
CA VAL A 188 -20.65 -0.24 -3.51
C VAL A 188 -20.64 -0.74 -2.08
N PHE A 189 -19.60 -0.44 -1.35
CA PHE A 189 -19.48 -0.77 0.07
C PHE A 189 -19.08 0.47 0.86
N ASN A 190 -19.72 0.68 2.01
CA ASN A 190 -19.41 1.74 2.93
C ASN A 190 -18.78 1.16 4.18
N ASP A 191 -17.70 1.76 4.64
CA ASP A 191 -16.97 1.37 5.83
C ASP A 191 -16.70 2.59 6.72
N VAL A 192 -16.43 2.32 8.00
CA VAL A 192 -16.14 3.33 9.02
C VAL A 192 -14.85 2.96 9.72
N GLN A 193 -13.84 3.81 9.58
CA GLN A 193 -12.53 3.62 10.18
C GLN A 193 -12.31 4.64 11.30
N ARG A 194 -11.96 4.17 12.50
CA ARG A 194 -11.38 5.03 13.55
C ARG A 194 -9.91 5.23 13.23
N LEU A 195 -9.48 6.48 13.20
CA LEU A 195 -8.07 6.80 13.00
C LEU A 195 -7.32 6.68 14.34
N ASP A 196 -6.25 5.91 14.35
CA ASP A 196 -5.33 5.87 15.48
C ASP A 196 -4.35 7.06 15.39
N PRO A 197 -4.29 7.95 16.39
CA PRO A 197 -3.29 9.03 16.38
C PRO A 197 -1.84 8.55 16.36
N ARG A 198 -1.58 7.31 16.75
CA ARG A 198 -0.25 6.69 16.82
C ARG A 198 0.15 6.05 15.49
N ASP A 199 -0.81 5.56 14.70
CA ASP A 199 -0.56 5.00 13.37
C ASP A 199 -0.65 6.08 12.29
N GLN A 200 0.53 6.54 11.84
CA GLN A 200 0.62 7.49 10.73
C GLN A 200 0.57 6.81 9.36
N GLY A 201 0.79 5.51 9.31
CA GLY A 201 0.86 4.73 8.07
C GLY A 201 -0.48 4.60 7.36
N SER A 202 -1.57 4.51 8.14
CA SER A 202 -2.96 4.39 7.67
C SER A 202 -3.70 5.72 7.53
N ASP A 203 -3.06 6.85 7.85
CA ASP A 203 -3.71 8.16 7.74
C ASP A 203 -4.26 8.39 6.33
N PRO A 204 -5.49 8.92 6.21
CA PRO A 204 -6.02 9.37 4.95
C PRO A 204 -5.12 10.41 4.27
N ILE A 205 -5.06 10.37 2.96
CA ILE A 205 -4.26 11.31 2.18
C ILE A 205 -5.16 12.38 1.57
N LEU A 206 -4.85 13.63 1.89
CA LEU A 206 -5.45 14.81 1.28
C LEU A 206 -4.60 15.26 0.10
N ILE A 207 -5.19 15.33 -1.06
CA ILE A 207 -4.62 15.85 -2.29
C ILE A 207 -5.33 17.17 -2.61
N ARG A 208 -4.61 18.29 -2.57
CA ARG A 208 -5.16 19.62 -2.83
C ARG A 208 -5.38 19.86 -4.33
N PRO A 209 -6.26 20.78 -4.72
CA PRO A 209 -6.45 21.14 -6.11
C PRO A 209 -5.14 21.47 -6.82
N GLY A 210 -4.94 20.89 -8.00
CA GLY A 210 -3.74 21.11 -8.83
C GLY A 210 -2.46 20.43 -8.35
N ALA A 211 -2.47 19.67 -7.23
CA ALA A 211 -1.26 19.06 -6.68
C ALA A 211 -0.61 18.00 -7.60
N LEU A 212 -1.38 17.42 -8.52
CA LEU A 212 -0.93 16.37 -9.43
C LEU A 212 -0.82 16.85 -10.90
N GLY A 213 -0.93 18.14 -11.11
CA GLY A 213 -0.91 18.78 -12.42
C GLY A 213 -2.07 19.77 -12.61
N PRO A 214 -2.10 20.55 -13.69
CA PRO A 214 -3.14 21.54 -13.94
C PRO A 214 -4.54 20.93 -13.87
N GLY A 215 -5.39 21.46 -12.95
CA GLY A 215 -6.76 21.00 -12.73
C GLY A 215 -6.90 19.60 -12.10
N ARG A 216 -5.80 18.97 -11.63
CA ARG A 216 -5.83 17.62 -11.08
C ARG A 216 -5.28 17.52 -9.65
N PRO A 217 -6.15 17.18 -8.68
CA PRO A 217 -7.62 17.20 -8.77
C PRO A 217 -8.17 18.63 -8.95
N ALA A 218 -9.39 18.77 -9.46
CA ALA A 218 -10.07 20.08 -9.59
C ALA A 218 -10.56 20.62 -8.23
N SER A 219 -10.89 19.73 -7.30
CA SER A 219 -11.23 20.04 -5.91
C SER A 219 -10.49 19.07 -4.97
N LYS A 220 -10.45 19.39 -3.66
CA LYS A 220 -9.76 18.54 -2.68
C LYS A 220 -10.23 17.08 -2.81
N LEU A 221 -9.28 16.16 -2.90
CA LEU A 221 -9.54 14.73 -2.92
C LEU A 221 -8.97 14.11 -1.63
N ILE A 222 -9.79 13.30 -0.94
CA ILE A 222 -9.35 12.56 0.25
C ILE A 222 -9.57 11.07 -0.03
N VAL A 223 -8.49 10.30 0.09
CA VAL A 223 -8.48 8.86 -0.18
C VAL A 223 -7.75 8.11 0.93
N SER A 224 -7.94 6.80 1.01
CA SER A 224 -7.15 5.97 1.91
C SER A 224 -5.66 5.97 1.50
N ALA A 225 -4.78 5.65 2.44
CA ALA A 225 -3.33 5.71 2.25
C ALA A 225 -2.84 4.89 1.05
N GLN A 226 -3.43 3.73 0.82
CA GLN A 226 -3.06 2.81 -0.26
C GLN A 226 -3.88 2.97 -1.53
N HIS A 227 -4.85 3.88 -1.55
CA HIS A 227 -5.62 4.14 -2.76
C HIS A 227 -4.68 4.52 -3.90
N ARG A 228 -4.81 3.84 -5.04
CA ARG A 228 -3.88 4.06 -6.15
C ARG A 228 -4.32 5.22 -7.04
N ILE A 229 -3.37 6.09 -7.26
CA ILE A 229 -3.50 7.27 -8.13
C ILE A 229 -2.71 6.99 -9.40
N LEU A 230 -3.29 7.29 -10.57
CA LEU A 230 -2.56 7.14 -11.83
C LEU A 230 -1.47 8.20 -11.95
N ALA A 231 -0.29 7.80 -12.39
CA ALA A 231 0.86 8.69 -12.58
C ALA A 231 1.63 8.29 -13.84
N GLY A 232 2.26 9.26 -14.49
CA GLY A 232 3.13 9.02 -15.65
C GLY A 232 2.45 9.15 -17.01
N GLY A 233 3.11 8.66 -18.05
CA GLY A 233 2.69 8.84 -19.44
C GLY A 233 2.65 10.32 -19.83
N GLN A 234 1.64 10.72 -20.60
CA GLN A 234 1.42 12.13 -20.99
C GLN A 234 0.36 12.82 -20.12
N GLY A 235 -0.06 12.16 -19.02
CA GLY A 235 -1.18 12.59 -18.19
C GLY A 235 -0.75 13.24 -16.86
N GLN A 236 -1.39 12.78 -15.82
CA GLN A 236 -1.17 13.19 -14.43
C GLN A 236 0.22 12.76 -13.96
N LEU A 237 0.99 13.68 -13.38
CA LEU A 237 2.38 13.45 -12.97
C LEU A 237 3.27 12.88 -14.10
N ALA A 238 3.09 13.37 -15.33
CA ALA A 238 3.79 12.90 -16.53
C ALA A 238 5.31 12.85 -16.41
N GLN A 239 5.91 13.71 -15.58
CA GLN A 239 7.36 13.76 -15.36
C GLN A 239 7.90 12.67 -14.42
N ALA A 240 7.01 11.91 -13.76
CA ALA A 240 7.42 10.92 -12.78
C ALA A 240 7.77 9.57 -13.42
N PHE A 241 7.08 9.18 -14.48
CA PHE A 241 7.24 7.89 -15.16
C PHE A 241 6.95 8.01 -16.65
N ASP A 242 7.68 7.28 -17.47
CA ASP A 242 7.50 7.25 -18.94
C ASP A 242 6.16 6.61 -19.33
N GLN A 243 5.71 5.64 -18.56
CA GLN A 243 4.45 4.94 -18.76
C GLN A 243 3.47 5.22 -17.62
N GLU A 244 2.19 5.02 -17.90
CA GLU A 244 1.15 5.10 -16.87
C GLU A 244 1.24 3.94 -15.89
N VAL A 245 1.34 4.29 -14.61
CA VAL A 245 1.41 3.34 -13.50
C VAL A 245 0.50 3.80 -12.35
N PHE A 246 0.04 2.87 -11.56
CA PHE A 246 -0.62 3.17 -10.30
C PHE A 246 0.42 3.36 -9.19
N VAL A 247 0.27 4.45 -8.43
CA VAL A 247 1.09 4.75 -7.24
C VAL A 247 0.21 4.90 -6.01
N PRO A 248 0.56 4.32 -4.85
CA PRO A 248 -0.20 4.49 -3.62
C PRO A 248 -0.23 5.96 -3.18
N ALA A 249 -1.38 6.46 -2.73
CA ALA A 249 -1.56 7.87 -2.36
C ALA A 249 -0.57 8.32 -1.27
N LYS A 250 -0.22 7.45 -0.31
CA LYS A 250 0.80 7.76 0.72
C LYS A 250 2.19 8.02 0.13
N ALA A 251 2.49 7.49 -1.04
CA ALA A 251 3.76 7.76 -1.71
C ALA A 251 3.86 9.16 -2.32
N LEU A 252 2.72 9.85 -2.48
CA LEU A 252 2.64 11.22 -3.00
C LEU A 252 2.97 12.30 -1.94
N LEU A 253 3.12 11.92 -0.66
CA LEU A 253 3.39 12.86 0.44
C LEU A 253 4.58 13.81 0.21
N PRO A 254 5.66 13.47 -0.54
CA PRO A 254 6.72 14.42 -0.86
C PRO A 254 6.28 15.59 -1.76
N LEU A 255 5.13 15.46 -2.47
CA LEU A 255 4.68 16.48 -3.40
C LEU A 255 4.03 17.65 -2.67
N ARG A 256 4.23 18.86 -3.20
CA ARG A 256 3.55 20.06 -2.70
C ARG A 256 2.03 19.91 -2.89
N GLY A 257 1.27 20.23 -1.84
CA GLY A 257 -0.19 20.12 -1.86
C GLY A 257 -0.74 18.74 -1.51
N VAL A 258 0.11 17.77 -1.21
CA VAL A 258 -0.29 16.46 -0.68
C VAL A 258 0.07 16.39 0.81
N GLY A 259 -0.82 15.85 1.63
CA GLY A 259 -0.59 15.73 3.07
C GLY A 259 -1.52 14.73 3.73
N ARG A 260 -1.23 14.40 4.98
CA ARG A 260 -2.10 13.54 5.81
C ARG A 260 -3.35 14.33 6.24
N TYR A 261 -4.50 13.68 6.22
CA TYR A 261 -5.77 14.27 6.67
C TYR A 261 -6.13 13.75 8.06
N ARG A 262 -6.06 14.64 9.06
CA ARG A 262 -6.34 14.32 10.47
C ARG A 262 -7.40 15.22 11.08
N ALA A 263 -8.27 15.81 10.26
CA ALA A 263 -9.30 16.72 10.76
C ALA A 263 -10.43 16.00 11.50
N LEU A 264 -10.57 14.68 11.32
CA LEU A 264 -11.63 13.87 11.91
C LEU A 264 -11.03 12.63 12.60
N PRO A 265 -11.53 12.24 13.77
CA PRO A 265 -11.10 11.03 14.45
C PRO A 265 -11.70 9.76 13.83
N VAL A 266 -12.72 9.91 13.00
CA VAL A 266 -13.42 8.82 12.31
C VAL A 266 -13.58 9.18 10.85
N MET A 267 -13.22 8.27 9.97
CA MET A 267 -13.42 8.39 8.53
C MET A 267 -14.52 7.46 8.07
N HIS A 268 -15.40 7.99 7.23
CA HIS A 268 -16.33 7.19 6.44
C HIS A 268 -15.71 6.96 5.07
N TRP A 269 -15.74 5.72 4.62
CA TRP A 269 -15.14 5.31 3.37
C TRP A 269 -16.19 4.74 2.42
N VAL A 270 -16.03 5.02 1.13
CA VAL A 270 -16.84 4.45 0.06
C VAL A 270 -15.94 3.72 -0.91
N HIS A 271 -16.22 2.45 -1.10
CA HIS A 271 -15.54 1.56 -2.03
C HIS A 271 -16.41 1.37 -3.26
N LEU A 272 -15.82 1.51 -4.44
CA LEU A 272 -16.53 1.46 -5.72
C LEU A 272 -15.89 0.44 -6.65
N ALA A 273 -16.55 -0.72 -6.83
CA ALA A 273 -16.10 -1.75 -7.75
C ALA A 273 -16.92 -1.72 -9.05
N LEU A 274 -16.24 -1.67 -10.18
CA LEU A 274 -16.82 -1.76 -11.52
C LEU A 274 -16.77 -3.19 -12.05
N SER A 275 -17.40 -3.44 -13.18
CA SER A 275 -17.40 -4.76 -13.84
C SER A 275 -16.00 -5.28 -14.18
N ARG A 276 -15.06 -4.36 -14.45
CA ARG A 276 -13.62 -4.59 -14.54
C ARG A 276 -12.89 -3.49 -13.79
N HIS A 277 -11.73 -3.80 -13.23
CA HIS A 277 -10.86 -2.79 -12.64
C HIS A 277 -10.50 -1.74 -13.69
N ALA A 278 -10.63 -0.47 -13.35
CA ALA A 278 -10.49 0.63 -14.30
C ALA A 278 -9.90 1.89 -13.65
N VAL A 279 -9.34 2.75 -14.48
CA VAL A 279 -9.02 4.14 -14.12
C VAL A 279 -10.28 4.98 -14.24
N ILE A 280 -10.66 5.68 -13.16
CA ILE A 280 -11.82 6.54 -13.08
C ILE A 280 -11.41 7.98 -12.74
N PHE A 281 -12.34 8.92 -12.92
CA PHE A 281 -12.12 10.32 -12.60
C PHE A 281 -12.81 10.64 -11.28
N ALA A 282 -12.01 10.95 -10.26
CA ALA A 282 -12.45 11.34 -8.93
C ALA A 282 -12.02 12.79 -8.65
N ASN A 283 -12.94 13.74 -8.59
CA ASN A 283 -12.65 15.19 -8.59
C ASN A 283 -11.68 15.58 -9.73
N ASP A 284 -11.90 15.03 -10.94
CA ASP A 284 -11.03 15.14 -12.12
C ASP A 284 -9.60 14.57 -11.94
N CYS A 285 -9.32 13.88 -10.86
CA CYS A 285 -8.10 13.11 -10.65
C CYS A 285 -8.27 11.69 -11.20
N LEU A 286 -7.30 11.21 -11.95
CA LEU A 286 -7.24 9.83 -12.42
C LEU A 286 -6.80 8.91 -11.26
N SER A 287 -7.66 7.98 -10.90
CA SER A 287 -7.43 7.06 -9.79
C SER A 287 -8.11 5.70 -10.06
N GLU A 288 -7.83 4.71 -9.24
CA GLU A 288 -8.39 3.38 -9.42
C GLU A 288 -9.86 3.30 -8.98
N SER A 289 -10.66 2.46 -9.64
CA SER A 289 -11.81 1.81 -9.02
C SER A 289 -11.33 0.72 -8.06
N LEU A 290 -12.18 0.24 -7.17
CA LEU A 290 -11.76 -0.83 -6.25
C LEU A 290 -11.33 -2.08 -7.04
N PHE A 291 -10.10 -2.54 -6.80
CA PHE A 291 -9.58 -3.81 -7.28
C PHE A 291 -10.03 -4.93 -6.34
N LEU A 292 -10.84 -5.86 -6.84
CA LEU A 292 -11.35 -7.00 -6.07
C LEU A 292 -10.36 -8.16 -6.13
N GLY A 293 -9.12 -7.88 -5.80
CA GLY A 293 -8.07 -8.89 -5.64
C GLY A 293 -8.28 -9.73 -4.38
N PRO A 294 -7.46 -10.77 -4.21
CA PRO A 294 -7.58 -11.71 -3.11
C PRO A 294 -7.63 -11.03 -1.74
N MET A 295 -6.83 -10.01 -1.51
CA MET A 295 -6.76 -9.29 -0.23
C MET A 295 -8.06 -8.57 0.12
N VAL A 296 -8.65 -7.84 -0.83
CA VAL A 296 -9.95 -7.20 -0.62
C VAL A 296 -11.02 -8.24 -0.30
N LEU A 297 -10.97 -9.39 -0.99
CA LEU A 297 -11.92 -10.49 -0.75
C LEU A 297 -11.78 -11.10 0.63
N ARG A 298 -10.56 -11.16 1.19
CA ARG A 298 -10.34 -11.61 2.57
C ARG A 298 -10.93 -10.65 3.58
N GLY A 299 -10.76 -9.35 3.37
CA GLY A 299 -11.34 -8.28 4.16
C GLY A 299 -12.86 -8.27 4.22
N LEU A 300 -13.54 -9.15 3.50
CA LEU A 300 -15.00 -9.22 3.46
C LEU A 300 -15.53 -10.41 4.26
N SER A 301 -16.67 -10.22 4.93
CA SER A 301 -17.38 -11.33 5.57
C SER A 301 -17.74 -12.43 4.54
N HIS A 302 -17.92 -13.65 5.00
CA HIS A 302 -18.35 -14.77 4.14
C HIS A 302 -19.61 -14.42 3.32
N ARG A 303 -20.57 -13.70 3.91
CA ARG A 303 -21.79 -13.22 3.24
C ARG A 303 -21.48 -12.23 2.11
N GLN A 304 -20.57 -11.29 2.34
CA GLN A 304 -20.16 -10.31 1.33
C GLN A 304 -19.38 -10.98 0.20
N ARG A 305 -18.47 -11.90 0.50
CA ARG A 305 -17.74 -12.68 -0.52
C ARG A 305 -18.69 -13.52 -1.38
N ALA A 306 -19.68 -14.18 -0.76
CA ALA A 306 -20.69 -14.95 -1.49
C ALA A 306 -21.50 -14.02 -2.43
N ALA A 307 -21.93 -12.86 -1.94
CA ALA A 307 -22.65 -11.87 -2.74
C ALA A 307 -21.80 -11.35 -3.92
N LEU A 308 -20.50 -11.10 -3.71
CA LEU A 308 -19.61 -10.69 -4.79
C LEU A 308 -19.38 -11.79 -5.82
N ARG A 309 -19.15 -13.03 -5.39
CA ARG A 309 -19.03 -14.17 -6.31
C ARG A 309 -20.29 -14.35 -7.17
N GLN A 310 -21.47 -14.11 -6.60
CA GLN A 310 -22.72 -14.13 -7.37
C GLN A 310 -22.75 -13.01 -8.43
N ARG A 311 -22.25 -11.80 -8.13
CA ARG A 311 -22.23 -10.64 -9.03
C ARG A 311 -21.20 -10.73 -10.14
N PHE A 312 -20.01 -11.24 -9.82
CA PHE A 312 -18.87 -11.28 -10.75
C PHE A 312 -18.67 -12.64 -11.42
N GLY A 313 -19.41 -13.65 -10.99
CA GLY A 313 -19.27 -15.03 -11.43
C GLY A 313 -18.06 -15.75 -10.80
N PRO A 314 -17.94 -17.05 -11.02
CA PRO A 314 -16.82 -17.84 -10.52
C PRO A 314 -15.52 -17.42 -11.20
N LYS A 315 -14.45 -17.35 -10.42
CA LYS A 315 -13.09 -17.09 -10.88
C LYS A 315 -12.14 -18.14 -10.35
N PRO A 316 -11.01 -18.38 -11.00
CA PRO A 316 -9.97 -19.25 -10.46
C PRO A 316 -9.54 -18.78 -9.07
N VAL A 317 -9.07 -19.70 -8.25
CA VAL A 317 -8.50 -19.40 -6.93
C VAL A 317 -7.32 -18.42 -7.13
N GLY A 318 -7.23 -17.38 -6.30
CA GLY A 318 -6.21 -16.34 -6.42
C GLY A 318 -6.44 -15.28 -7.49
N ALA A 319 -7.45 -15.41 -8.35
CA ALA A 319 -7.77 -14.41 -9.36
C ALA A 319 -8.69 -13.30 -8.79
N ALA A 320 -8.42 -12.06 -9.19
CA ALA A 320 -9.31 -10.94 -8.87
C ALA A 320 -10.68 -11.11 -9.53
N LEU A 321 -11.77 -10.79 -8.80
CA LEU A 321 -13.14 -10.93 -9.30
C LEU A 321 -13.44 -10.00 -10.48
N ASN A 322 -12.87 -8.80 -10.48
CA ASN A 322 -13.08 -7.81 -11.54
C ASN A 322 -11.89 -7.69 -12.53
N GLY A 323 -11.18 -8.81 -12.74
CA GLY A 323 -10.12 -8.93 -13.75
C GLY A 323 -8.78 -8.34 -13.30
N PRO A 324 -7.79 -8.29 -14.21
CA PRO A 324 -6.46 -7.79 -13.89
C PRO A 324 -6.48 -6.29 -13.56
N LEU A 325 -5.39 -5.78 -12.99
CA LEU A 325 -5.17 -4.35 -12.81
C LEU A 325 -5.24 -3.62 -14.15
N ALA A 326 -5.89 -2.46 -14.18
CA ALA A 326 -6.03 -1.63 -15.38
C ALA A 326 -4.69 -1.05 -15.85
N ARG A 327 -3.75 -0.86 -14.95
CA ARG A 327 -2.37 -0.42 -15.20
C ARG A 327 -1.42 -1.13 -14.24
N PRO A 328 -0.12 -1.26 -14.57
CA PRO A 328 0.88 -1.73 -13.62
C PRO A 328 0.85 -0.88 -12.34
N ALA A 329 1.05 -1.51 -11.19
CA ALA A 329 1.11 -0.82 -9.92
C ALA A 329 2.54 -0.88 -9.37
N LEU A 330 2.98 0.22 -8.75
CA LEU A 330 4.28 0.31 -8.10
C LEU A 330 4.15 0.18 -6.59
N SER A 331 5.17 -0.38 -5.96
CA SER A 331 5.28 -0.40 -4.51
C SER A 331 5.38 1.03 -3.94
N VAL A 332 5.12 1.16 -2.64
CA VAL A 332 5.26 2.44 -1.92
C VAL A 332 6.69 2.96 -2.01
N GLY A 333 7.70 2.08 -1.90
CA GLY A 333 9.12 2.43 -1.96
C GLY A 333 9.52 2.97 -3.32
N GLN A 334 9.20 2.25 -4.40
CA GLN A 334 9.45 2.68 -5.79
C GLN A 334 8.78 4.04 -6.06
N SER A 335 7.51 4.17 -5.67
CA SER A 335 6.74 5.40 -5.86
C SER A 335 7.31 6.57 -5.06
N LYS A 336 7.68 6.38 -3.79
CA LYS A 336 8.30 7.44 -2.96
C LYS A 336 9.61 7.94 -3.55
N ARG A 337 10.46 7.06 -4.09
CA ARG A 337 11.72 7.48 -4.76
C ARG A 337 11.44 8.42 -5.93
N ALA A 338 10.56 8.04 -6.84
CA ALA A 338 10.17 8.86 -7.98
C ALA A 338 9.55 10.20 -7.55
N MET A 339 8.67 10.20 -6.54
CA MET A 339 8.03 11.42 -6.05
C MET A 339 9.02 12.38 -5.36
N ARG A 340 10.03 11.87 -4.67
CA ARG A 340 11.12 12.71 -4.11
C ARG A 340 11.93 13.36 -5.23
N GLN A 341 12.30 12.64 -6.27
CA GLN A 341 13.02 13.19 -7.41
C GLN A 341 12.21 14.29 -8.10
N LEU A 342 10.91 14.05 -8.33
CA LEU A 342 10.00 15.03 -8.92
C LEU A 342 9.86 16.27 -8.04
N SER A 343 9.69 16.11 -6.74
CA SER A 343 9.60 17.22 -5.78
C SER A 343 10.89 18.06 -5.77
N TRP A 344 12.03 17.44 -5.83
CA TRP A 344 13.33 18.13 -5.93
C TRP A 344 13.44 18.95 -7.21
N ALA A 345 13.06 18.40 -8.36
CA ALA A 345 13.05 19.09 -9.64
C ALA A 345 12.12 20.33 -9.61
N GLN A 346 10.95 20.20 -9.00
CA GLN A 346 10.00 21.32 -8.84
C GLN A 346 10.56 22.45 -7.97
N HIS A 347 11.29 22.12 -6.89
CA HIS A 347 11.95 23.13 -6.05
C HIS A 347 13.12 23.82 -6.76
N ALA A 348 13.89 23.08 -7.54
CA ALA A 348 15.00 23.63 -8.32
C ALA A 348 14.54 24.61 -9.42
N GLN A 349 13.37 24.36 -10.02
CA GLN A 349 12.78 25.25 -11.03
C GLN A 349 12.07 26.47 -10.43
N GLY A 350 11.63 26.40 -9.19
CA GLY A 350 10.94 27.48 -8.46
C GLY A 350 11.85 28.38 -7.64
N ALA A 351 13.15 28.11 -7.57
CA ALA A 351 14.09 29.02 -6.92
C ALA A 351 14.22 30.29 -7.78
N PRO A 352 13.91 31.48 -7.27
CA PRO A 352 14.19 32.73 -8.00
C PRO A 352 15.69 32.74 -8.31
N ASN A 353 16.08 33.03 -9.57
CA ASN A 353 17.45 33.24 -9.96
C ASN A 353 18.11 34.16 -8.92
N GLY A 354 18.99 33.57 -8.13
CA GLY A 354 19.83 34.37 -7.20
C GLY A 354 20.53 35.47 -7.98
N PRO A 355 20.81 36.61 -7.38
CA PRO A 355 21.39 37.75 -8.07
C PRO A 355 22.63 37.28 -8.83
N LYS A 356 22.64 37.51 -10.15
CA LYS A 356 23.79 37.29 -11.03
C LYS A 356 24.98 37.95 -10.36
N GLY A 357 25.99 37.16 -10.04
CA GLY A 357 27.16 37.59 -9.31
C GLY A 357 27.72 38.87 -9.88
N LEU A 358 27.89 39.88 -9.02
CA LEU A 358 28.73 41.05 -9.25
C LEU A 358 30.14 40.55 -9.59
N SER A 359 30.50 40.66 -10.88
CA SER A 359 31.87 40.45 -11.33
C SER A 359 32.75 41.50 -10.64
N TRP A 360 33.58 41.08 -9.70
CA TRP A 360 34.67 41.90 -9.19
C TRP A 360 35.66 42.12 -10.31
N VAL A 361 35.60 43.33 -10.95
CA VAL A 361 36.67 43.84 -11.79
C VAL A 361 37.90 44.07 -10.89
N ARG A 362 38.92 43.24 -11.07
CA ARG A 362 40.25 43.52 -10.47
C ARG A 362 40.80 44.78 -11.10
N GLY A 363 40.76 45.88 -10.34
CA GLY A 363 41.46 47.09 -10.67
C GLY A 363 42.97 46.83 -10.71
N THR A 364 43.59 47.01 -11.85
CA THR A 364 45.03 47.05 -12.04
C THR A 364 45.57 48.26 -11.34
N ARG A 365 46.40 48.10 -10.27
CA ARG A 365 47.22 49.13 -9.69
C ARG A 365 48.40 49.33 -10.62
N THR A 366 48.50 50.54 -11.22
CA THR A 366 49.75 51.10 -11.79
C THR A 366 50.60 51.54 -10.66
N PRO A 367 51.94 51.32 -10.69
CA PRO A 367 52.85 51.90 -9.75
C PRO A 367 53.25 53.34 -10.18
N PHE A 368 52.98 54.26 -9.32
CA PHE A 368 53.67 55.59 -9.44
C PHE A 368 55.08 55.45 -8.89
N GLY A 369 56.06 55.79 -9.75
CA GLY A 369 57.39 56.06 -9.36
C GLY A 369 57.56 57.55 -9.00
N CYS A 370 58.28 57.79 -7.99
CA CYS A 370 59.32 58.76 -7.62
C CYS A 370 59.47 58.74 -6.12
#